data_243b53cfe4707e0cc4f7893ef21e5328
#
_entry.id   243b53cfe4707e0cc4f7893ef21e5328
#
_cell.length_a   1.000
_cell.length_b   1.000
_cell.length_c   1.000
_cell.angle_alpha   90.00
_cell.angle_beta   90.00
_cell.angle_gamma   90.00
#
_symmetry.space_group_name_H-M   'P 1'
#
loop_
_entity.id
_entity.type
_entity.pdbx_description
1 polymer ?
#
loop_
_entity_poly.entity_id
_entity_poly.type
_entity_poly.pdbx_seq_one_letter_code
_entity_poly.pdbx_strand_id
1 'polypeptide(L)'
;MTNFVKAGTKAMAVLATFGAMAAGAYAQQAAAAGNPATTKPDVQSAGGGYAVDQNGQPPSPISTTPLLYPRLTGPWARTSPSPSLSEQFNKLLPKWLRFSGELRERYEGYSGGSFKHNSTNDYDLHRVRLGVDISPTSWFHAYAELQDARVFGITPALPPYQATDQLRQGYILFGASEGNGLSLQFGRFDMTYGNNRLIGDSWWTNVSRTFDGVRAAYQLGRFRVDAFATSVVIVRQGVFDHSLSGNNLYGLYATAKNAIPHATFDVYEFWNLRPSFALENLKAGHLDEWTTGFRWVGALPHSFDYRTEMAYQLGTLSVDKIRAWMGHWVIGYTFQQVPVRPRVFVEFDYGSGSNNDKGGYDNTFDPIYPSTHDKLGLADQFGWRNIQDLRFGQEFHIARKWTAATSFHDFWLANAHDALYPARGSIVANDPSGVDGIHVGEELDAQLIYTPTRQTQVDFGYGRVIPGYFLKKTTQGVTYSYPYMSVEYVF
;
A
#
# COMPACT_ATOMS: atom_id res chain seq x y z
N MET A 1 -21.85 -1.44 20.96
CA MET A 1 -20.98 -2.18 21.91
C MET A 1 -21.17 -3.71 21.86
N THR A 2 -22.36 -4.24 21.79
CA THR A 2 -22.63 -5.70 21.78
C THR A 2 -22.07 -6.44 20.54
N ASN A 3 -21.98 -5.80 19.39
CA ASN A 3 -21.42 -6.40 18.17
C ASN A 3 -19.88 -6.43 18.17
N PHE A 4 -19.23 -5.45 18.79
CA PHE A 4 -17.77 -5.42 18.96
C PHE A 4 -17.26 -6.61 19.77
N VAL A 5 -17.95 -6.98 20.86
CA VAL A 5 -17.57 -8.12 21.71
C VAL A 5 -17.71 -9.44 20.96
N LYS A 6 -18.75 -9.61 20.12
CA LYS A 6 -18.95 -10.83 19.31
C LYS A 6 -17.91 -10.97 18.18
N ALA A 7 -17.49 -9.86 17.54
CA ALA A 7 -16.43 -9.88 16.54
C ALA A 7 -15.08 -10.25 17.14
N GLY A 8 -14.74 -9.66 18.29
CA GLY A 8 -13.51 -9.98 19.02
C GLY A 8 -13.40 -11.46 19.42
N THR A 9 -14.51 -12.09 19.80
CA THR A 9 -14.53 -13.50 20.18
C THR A 9 -14.31 -14.44 18.99
N LYS A 10 -14.91 -14.13 17.82
CA LYS A 10 -14.69 -14.90 16.58
C LYS A 10 -13.24 -14.75 16.07
N ALA A 11 -12.69 -13.54 16.11
CA ALA A 11 -11.31 -13.26 15.72
C ALA A 11 -10.31 -14.00 16.59
N MET A 12 -10.48 -14.00 17.92
CA MET A 12 -9.61 -14.74 18.84
C MET A 12 -9.64 -16.24 18.58
N ALA A 13 -10.78 -16.84 18.27
CA ALA A 13 -10.89 -18.27 17.95
C ALA A 13 -10.13 -18.64 16.68
N VAL A 14 -10.25 -17.84 15.60
CA VAL A 14 -9.52 -18.05 14.33
C VAL A 14 -8.01 -17.88 14.53
N LEU A 15 -7.59 -16.89 15.28
CA LEU A 15 -6.18 -16.62 15.58
C LEU A 15 -5.54 -17.74 16.40
N ALA A 16 -6.25 -18.29 17.39
CA ALA A 16 -5.78 -19.42 18.21
C ALA A 16 -5.58 -20.71 17.41
N THR A 17 -6.45 -20.98 16.43
CA THR A 17 -6.37 -22.18 15.58
C THR A 17 -5.14 -22.15 14.66
N PHE A 18 -4.82 -21.00 14.05
CA PHE A 18 -3.63 -20.85 13.22
C PHE A 18 -2.32 -20.85 14.02
N GLY A 19 -2.31 -20.26 15.19
CA GLY A 19 -1.14 -20.31 16.10
C GLY A 19 -0.80 -21.74 16.55
N ALA A 20 -1.81 -22.57 16.79
CA ALA A 20 -1.65 -23.97 17.15
C ALA A 20 -1.09 -24.83 16.00
N MET A 21 -1.49 -24.56 14.74
CA MET A 21 -0.96 -25.25 13.56
C MET A 21 0.53 -24.91 13.29
N ALA A 22 0.93 -23.67 13.48
CA ALA A 22 2.33 -23.27 13.33
C ALA A 22 3.24 -23.88 14.40
N ALA A 23 2.78 -23.96 15.62
CA ALA A 23 3.51 -24.61 16.73
C ALA A 23 3.64 -26.14 16.55
N GLY A 24 2.62 -26.79 16.00
CA GLY A 24 2.62 -28.23 15.70
C GLY A 24 3.63 -28.62 14.61
N ALA A 25 3.74 -27.83 13.56
CA ALA A 25 4.69 -28.05 12.47
C ALA A 25 6.15 -27.91 12.93
N TYR A 26 6.41 -26.99 13.84
CA TYR A 26 7.76 -26.77 14.38
C TYR A 26 8.19 -27.88 15.35
N ALA A 27 7.29 -28.42 16.16
CA ALA A 27 7.59 -29.52 17.08
C ALA A 27 8.01 -30.81 16.34
N GLN A 28 7.44 -31.08 15.17
CA GLN A 28 7.82 -32.19 14.32
C GLN A 28 9.20 -32.02 13.67
N GLN A 29 9.59 -30.79 13.33
CA GLN A 29 10.89 -30.51 12.71
C GLN A 29 12.05 -30.48 13.74
N ALA A 30 11.78 -30.09 14.98
CA ALA A 30 12.76 -30.08 16.05
C ALA A 30 13.13 -31.51 16.57
N ALA A 31 12.21 -32.45 16.42
CA ALA A 31 12.45 -33.85 16.79
C ALA A 31 13.35 -34.61 15.77
N ALA A 32 13.54 -34.07 14.55
CA ALA A 32 14.35 -34.67 13.50
C ALA A 32 15.78 -34.12 13.41
N ALA A 33 16.11 -33.04 14.13
CA ALA A 33 17.44 -32.43 14.12
C ALA A 33 18.22 -32.78 15.39
N GLY A 34 19.11 -33.73 15.28
CA GLY A 34 20.09 -34.07 16.34
C GLY A 34 21.01 -32.86 16.60
N ASN A 35 21.25 -32.65 17.88
CA ASN A 35 21.96 -31.56 18.52
C ASN A 35 23.40 -31.37 17.98
N PRO A 36 23.80 -30.23 17.41
CA PRO A 36 25.20 -29.87 17.26
C PRO A 36 25.60 -28.79 18.28
N ALA A 37 26.77 -28.96 18.81
CA ALA A 37 27.40 -28.23 19.90
C ALA A 37 27.46 -26.69 19.69
N THR A 38 27.34 -25.99 20.80
CA THR A 38 27.50 -24.56 21.00
C THR A 38 28.86 -24.03 20.57
N THR A 39 28.88 -23.18 19.55
CA THR A 39 29.90 -22.14 19.38
C THR A 39 29.19 -20.79 19.27
N LYS A 40 29.49 -19.91 20.21
CA LYS A 40 29.09 -18.48 20.17
C LYS A 40 29.75 -17.83 18.96
N PRO A 41 29.02 -17.09 18.13
CA PRO A 41 29.67 -16.18 17.20
C PRO A 41 29.92 -14.83 17.90
N ASP A 42 31.14 -14.33 17.77
CA ASP A 42 31.54 -12.98 18.15
C ASP A 42 30.69 -11.92 17.47
N VAL A 43 30.17 -11.02 18.31
CA VAL A 43 29.47 -9.81 17.85
C VAL A 43 30.52 -8.81 17.41
N GLN A 44 30.92 -8.83 16.16
CA GLN A 44 31.54 -7.67 15.54
C GLN A 44 30.45 -6.70 15.10
N SER A 45 30.49 -5.49 15.69
CA SER A 45 29.68 -4.35 15.32
C SER A 45 30.02 -3.89 13.90
N ALA A 46 29.33 -4.42 12.91
CA ALA A 46 29.29 -3.85 11.58
C ALA A 46 28.25 -2.71 11.60
N GLY A 47 28.69 -1.48 11.39
CA GLY A 47 27.84 -0.32 11.15
C GLY A 47 26.97 -0.57 9.92
N GLY A 48 25.77 -1.09 10.13
CA GLY A 48 24.78 -1.33 9.11
C GLY A 48 24.06 -0.02 8.80
N GLY A 49 24.36 0.56 7.64
CA GLY A 49 23.48 1.57 7.05
C GLY A 49 22.09 0.93 6.84
N TYR A 50 21.07 1.51 7.46
CA TYR A 50 19.70 1.08 7.26
C TYR A 50 19.29 1.38 5.82
N ALA A 51 18.74 0.38 5.12
CA ALA A 51 18.07 0.62 3.86
C ALA A 51 16.95 1.64 4.12
N VAL A 52 16.98 2.76 3.41
CA VAL A 52 15.93 3.79 3.47
C VAL A 52 15.02 3.60 2.26
N ASP A 53 13.71 3.80 2.45
CA ASP A 53 12.74 3.86 1.35
C ASP A 53 13.02 5.06 0.45
N GLN A 54 12.28 5.21 -0.65
CA GLN A 54 12.43 6.32 -1.61
C GLN A 54 12.28 7.71 -0.97
N ASN A 55 11.73 7.78 0.25
CA ASN A 55 11.58 8.99 1.05
C ASN A 55 12.69 9.14 2.10
N GLY A 56 13.75 8.31 2.02
CA GLY A 56 14.81 8.28 3.02
C GLY A 56 14.34 7.79 4.39
N GLN A 57 13.22 7.04 4.45
CA GLN A 57 12.73 6.42 5.68
C GLN A 57 13.49 5.12 5.93
N PRO A 58 13.99 4.83 7.13
CA PRO A 58 14.32 3.46 7.46
C PRO A 58 13.04 2.63 7.21
N PRO A 59 13.14 1.40 6.68
CA PRO A 59 12.00 0.51 6.71
C PRO A 59 11.50 0.56 8.14
N SER A 60 10.24 0.94 8.31
CA SER A 60 9.66 0.94 9.66
C SER A 60 9.99 -0.41 10.24
N PRO A 61 10.70 -0.50 11.37
CA PRO A 61 11.04 -1.78 11.96
C PRO A 61 9.81 -2.63 12.24
N ILE A 62 8.67 -2.07 11.91
CA ILE A 62 7.35 -2.56 12.22
C ILE A 62 6.45 -2.16 11.06
N SER A 63 6.36 -3.04 10.08
CA SER A 63 5.29 -2.99 9.10
C SER A 63 4.03 -3.51 9.77
N THR A 64 2.99 -2.71 9.83
CA THR A 64 1.65 -3.16 10.25
C THR A 64 0.83 -3.65 9.06
N THR A 65 1.26 -3.36 7.89
CA THR A 65 0.96 -4.15 6.72
C THR A 65 1.77 -5.41 6.89
N PRO A 66 1.20 -6.59 6.70
CA PRO A 66 1.98 -7.81 6.69
C PRO A 66 3.25 -7.52 5.93
N LEU A 67 4.41 -8.01 6.35
CA LEU A 67 5.77 -7.71 5.84
C LEU A 67 5.93 -7.76 4.32
N LEU A 68 4.89 -7.40 3.64
CA LEU A 68 4.45 -7.85 2.41
C LEU A 68 5.24 -7.35 1.25
N TYR A 69 5.97 -6.36 1.40
CA TYR A 69 6.81 -5.89 0.33
C TYR A 69 7.85 -4.96 0.94
N PRO A 70 8.99 -5.48 1.39
CA PRO A 70 10.18 -4.69 1.19
C PRO A 70 10.21 -4.52 -0.33
N ARG A 71 9.67 -3.39 -0.83
CA ARG A 71 9.76 -3.10 -2.25
C ARG A 71 11.18 -3.38 -2.68
N LEU A 72 11.31 -4.29 -3.61
CA LEU A 72 12.54 -4.42 -4.36
C LEU A 72 12.67 -3.21 -5.30
N THR A 73 12.28 -2.01 -4.80
CA THR A 73 12.14 -0.81 -5.60
C THR A 73 13.40 0.01 -5.63
N GLY A 74 13.75 0.36 -6.83
CA GLY A 74 14.73 1.36 -7.18
C GLY A 74 16.18 0.87 -7.25
N PRO A 75 16.98 1.43 -8.15
CA PRO A 75 18.37 1.04 -8.38
C PRO A 75 19.29 1.30 -7.17
N TRP A 76 18.85 2.06 -6.19
CA TRP A 76 19.65 2.54 -5.05
C TRP A 76 19.53 1.73 -3.75
N ALA A 77 18.55 0.85 -3.62
CA ALA A 77 18.17 0.27 -2.31
C ALA A 77 18.90 -1.03 -1.95
N ARG A 78 19.95 -1.47 -2.68
CA ARG A 78 20.44 -2.85 -2.54
C ARG A 78 21.93 -3.00 -2.37
N THR A 79 22.33 -3.33 -1.17
CA THR A 79 23.57 -4.09 -0.93
C THR A 79 23.22 -5.58 -0.86
N SER A 80 23.47 -6.33 -1.92
CA SER A 80 23.33 -7.79 -1.95
C SER A 80 24.69 -8.46 -1.89
N PRO A 81 24.88 -9.58 -1.16
CA PRO A 81 26.10 -10.38 -1.24
C PRO A 81 26.26 -11.11 -2.58
N SER A 82 25.17 -11.31 -3.32
CA SER A 82 25.20 -11.87 -4.68
C SER A 82 24.76 -10.80 -5.66
N PRO A 83 25.61 -10.39 -6.61
CA PRO A 83 25.27 -9.35 -7.57
C PRO A 83 24.12 -9.80 -8.47
N SER A 84 23.15 -8.88 -8.69
CA SER A 84 22.08 -9.07 -9.68
C SER A 84 22.63 -9.10 -11.11
N LEU A 85 21.79 -9.46 -12.09
CA LEU A 85 22.18 -9.37 -13.50
C LEU A 85 22.54 -7.94 -13.88
N SER A 86 21.77 -6.95 -13.46
CA SER A 86 22.09 -5.55 -13.72
C SER A 86 23.36 -5.09 -13.02
N GLU A 87 23.62 -5.52 -11.78
CA GLU A 87 24.86 -5.19 -11.09
C GLU A 87 26.08 -5.77 -11.81
N GLN A 88 25.99 -7.00 -12.36
CA GLN A 88 27.05 -7.59 -13.17
C GLN A 88 27.27 -6.79 -14.46
N PHE A 89 26.18 -6.44 -15.16
CA PHE A 89 26.23 -5.63 -16.37
C PHE A 89 26.74 -4.21 -16.08
N ASN A 90 26.27 -3.57 -15.02
CA ASN A 90 26.65 -2.22 -14.62
C ASN A 90 28.13 -2.11 -14.20
N LYS A 91 28.80 -3.21 -13.83
CA LYS A 91 30.27 -3.23 -13.62
C LYS A 91 31.06 -3.01 -14.88
N LEU A 92 30.50 -3.32 -16.04
CA LEU A 92 31.13 -3.12 -17.35
C LEU A 92 30.93 -1.70 -17.90
N LEU A 93 30.07 -0.90 -17.26
CA LEU A 93 29.73 0.44 -17.70
C LEU A 93 30.47 1.52 -16.90
N PRO A 94 30.54 2.75 -17.45
CA PRO A 94 31.00 3.89 -16.69
C PRO A 94 30.15 4.09 -15.43
N LYS A 95 30.74 4.57 -14.34
CA LYS A 95 30.06 4.72 -13.04
C LYS A 95 28.84 5.65 -13.09
N TRP A 96 28.78 6.55 -14.06
CA TRP A 96 27.70 7.51 -14.26
C TRP A 96 26.50 6.95 -15.05
N LEU A 97 26.58 5.71 -15.57
CA LEU A 97 25.50 5.07 -16.32
C LEU A 97 25.12 3.75 -15.66
N ARG A 98 23.85 3.57 -15.33
CA ARG A 98 23.32 2.36 -14.70
C ARG A 98 22.02 1.94 -15.34
N PHE A 99 21.81 0.62 -15.43
CA PHE A 99 20.56 0.00 -15.86
C PHE A 99 19.95 -0.77 -14.70
N SER A 100 18.64 -0.80 -14.68
CA SER A 100 17.81 -1.57 -13.75
C SER A 100 16.63 -2.15 -14.47
N GLY A 101 15.97 -3.12 -13.86
CA GLY A 101 14.75 -3.66 -14.43
C GLY A 101 13.93 -4.46 -13.44
N GLU A 102 12.71 -4.75 -13.85
CA GLU A 102 11.75 -5.56 -13.12
C GLU A 102 11.05 -6.49 -14.11
N LEU A 103 10.89 -7.75 -13.72
CA LEU A 103 10.00 -8.72 -14.35
C LEU A 103 9.00 -9.16 -13.30
N ARG A 104 7.71 -9.08 -13.60
CA ARG A 104 6.64 -9.57 -12.72
C ARG A 104 5.63 -10.38 -13.50
N GLU A 105 5.39 -11.60 -13.00
CA GLU A 105 4.33 -12.49 -13.42
C GLU A 105 3.35 -12.66 -12.27
N ARG A 106 2.05 -12.46 -12.52
CA ARG A 106 1.04 -12.58 -11.48
C ARG A 106 -0.25 -13.15 -12.02
N TYR A 107 -0.64 -14.29 -11.47
CA TYR A 107 -1.96 -14.87 -11.64
C TYR A 107 -2.89 -14.34 -10.56
N GLU A 108 -4.09 -13.92 -10.95
CA GLU A 108 -5.18 -13.56 -10.07
C GLU A 108 -6.46 -14.26 -10.51
N GLY A 109 -7.25 -14.70 -9.52
CA GLY A 109 -8.56 -15.25 -9.78
C GLY A 109 -9.60 -14.69 -8.81
N TYR A 110 -10.86 -14.73 -9.19
CA TYR A 110 -11.94 -14.46 -8.26
C TYR A 110 -13.19 -15.28 -8.52
N SER A 111 -13.96 -15.50 -7.45
CA SER A 111 -15.32 -16.02 -7.52
C SER A 111 -16.25 -15.15 -6.67
N GLY A 112 -17.52 -15.03 -7.06
CA GLY A 112 -18.48 -14.16 -6.39
C GLY A 112 -18.26 -12.67 -6.69
N GLY A 113 -17.75 -12.32 -7.86
CA GLY A 113 -17.52 -10.92 -8.26
C GLY A 113 -18.77 -10.07 -8.10
N SER A 114 -18.61 -8.86 -7.54
CA SER A 114 -19.73 -7.98 -7.15
C SER A 114 -20.76 -8.66 -6.22
N PHE A 115 -20.34 -9.66 -5.46
CA PHE A 115 -21.17 -10.47 -4.55
C PHE A 115 -22.36 -11.17 -5.23
N LYS A 116 -22.15 -11.63 -6.52
CA LYS A 116 -23.17 -12.25 -7.39
C LYS A 116 -22.85 -13.70 -7.70
N HIS A 117 -23.90 -14.51 -7.94
CA HIS A 117 -23.76 -15.86 -8.44
C HIS A 117 -23.16 -15.90 -9.85
N ASN A 118 -22.40 -16.96 -10.14
CA ASN A 118 -21.79 -17.22 -11.46
C ASN A 118 -20.88 -16.09 -11.97
N SER A 119 -20.33 -15.27 -11.07
CA SER A 119 -19.37 -14.23 -11.39
C SER A 119 -17.97 -14.68 -10.98
N THR A 120 -17.30 -15.36 -11.90
CA THR A 120 -15.93 -15.87 -11.72
C THR A 120 -15.06 -15.43 -12.89
N ASN A 121 -13.82 -15.14 -12.62
CA ASN A 121 -12.80 -14.93 -13.66
C ASN A 121 -11.42 -15.27 -13.10
N ASP A 122 -10.49 -15.54 -14.02
CA ASP A 122 -9.06 -15.67 -13.74
C ASP A 122 -8.27 -15.03 -14.87
N TYR A 123 -7.10 -14.49 -14.54
CA TYR A 123 -6.27 -13.77 -15.50
C TYR A 123 -4.82 -13.73 -15.06
N ASP A 124 -3.94 -13.57 -16.07
CA ASP A 124 -2.51 -13.40 -15.89
C ASP A 124 -2.08 -11.96 -16.20
N LEU A 125 -1.19 -11.44 -15.38
CA LEU A 125 -0.64 -10.10 -15.48
C LEU A 125 0.88 -10.18 -15.64
N HIS A 126 1.36 -9.72 -16.80
CA HIS A 126 2.78 -9.63 -17.11
C HIS A 126 3.24 -8.19 -17.03
N ARG A 127 4.40 -7.95 -16.44
CA ARG A 127 5.00 -6.62 -16.40
C ARG A 127 6.51 -6.69 -16.56
N VAL A 128 7.02 -5.89 -17.50
CA VAL A 128 8.44 -5.66 -17.70
C VAL A 128 8.72 -4.17 -17.52
N ARG A 129 9.75 -3.82 -16.76
CA ARG A 129 10.28 -2.47 -16.65
C ARG A 129 11.76 -2.47 -16.95
N LEU A 130 12.23 -1.44 -17.63
CA LEU A 130 13.63 -1.18 -17.92
C LEU A 130 13.97 0.26 -17.60
N GLY A 131 14.85 0.46 -16.64
CA GLY A 131 15.30 1.77 -16.16
C GLY A 131 16.73 2.09 -16.58
N VAL A 132 16.96 3.35 -16.89
CA VAL A 132 18.29 3.92 -17.18
C VAL A 132 18.51 5.11 -16.26
N ASP A 133 19.58 5.08 -15.47
CA ASP A 133 20.05 6.21 -14.66
C ASP A 133 21.35 6.76 -15.22
N ILE A 134 21.39 8.08 -15.37
CA ILE A 134 22.54 8.85 -15.84
C ILE A 134 22.90 9.87 -14.75
N SER A 135 24.03 9.64 -14.07
CA SER A 135 24.49 10.46 -12.94
C SER A 135 25.96 10.87 -13.10
N PRO A 136 26.28 11.79 -14.04
CA PRO A 136 27.66 12.18 -14.35
C PRO A 136 28.33 12.93 -13.20
N THR A 137 27.55 13.53 -12.31
CA THR A 137 28.01 14.21 -11.10
C THR A 137 27.14 13.84 -9.92
N SER A 138 27.57 14.12 -8.69
CA SER A 138 26.78 13.86 -7.47
C SER A 138 25.56 14.79 -7.29
N TRP A 139 25.46 15.85 -8.07
CA TRP A 139 24.37 16.84 -7.98
C TRP A 139 23.44 16.82 -9.18
N PHE A 140 23.64 15.93 -10.17
CA PHE A 140 22.79 15.80 -11.35
C PHE A 140 22.47 14.35 -11.63
N HIS A 141 21.19 14.04 -11.76
CA HIS A 141 20.66 12.74 -12.17
C HIS A 141 19.59 12.92 -13.24
N ALA A 142 19.60 12.06 -14.23
CA ALA A 142 18.52 11.89 -15.19
C ALA A 142 18.09 10.42 -15.17
N TYR A 143 16.80 10.17 -15.10
CA TYR A 143 16.24 8.82 -15.06
C TYR A 143 15.14 8.67 -16.09
N ALA A 144 15.14 7.54 -16.77
CA ALA A 144 14.05 7.12 -17.65
C ALA A 144 13.71 5.65 -17.37
N GLU A 145 12.40 5.33 -17.33
CA GLU A 145 11.90 3.98 -17.16
C GLU A 145 10.80 3.70 -18.18
N LEU A 146 11.01 2.67 -18.98
CA LEU A 146 10.03 2.12 -19.88
C LEU A 146 9.28 0.98 -19.20
N GLN A 147 7.99 0.83 -19.50
CA GLN A 147 7.14 -0.24 -19.01
C GLN A 147 6.33 -0.85 -20.15
N ASP A 148 6.27 -2.17 -20.16
CA ASP A 148 5.27 -2.95 -20.89
C ASP A 148 4.48 -3.79 -19.87
N ALA A 149 3.16 -3.54 -19.78
CA ALA A 149 2.26 -4.23 -18.88
C ALA A 149 1.10 -4.83 -19.68
N ARG A 150 0.91 -6.15 -19.56
CA ARG A 150 -0.11 -6.89 -20.32
C ARG A 150 -1.00 -7.71 -19.42
N VAL A 151 -2.24 -7.96 -19.88
CA VAL A 151 -3.18 -8.85 -19.22
C VAL A 151 -3.70 -9.88 -20.21
N PHE A 152 -3.83 -11.12 -19.75
CA PHE A 152 -4.49 -12.21 -20.47
C PHE A 152 -5.67 -12.72 -19.62
N GLY A 153 -6.82 -12.96 -20.26
CA GLY A 153 -8.05 -13.36 -19.56
C GLY A 153 -9.05 -12.25 -19.26
N ILE A 154 -8.70 -10.98 -19.52
CA ILE A 154 -9.62 -9.82 -19.40
C ILE A 154 -9.84 -9.17 -20.76
N THR A 155 -11.09 -8.88 -21.08
CA THR A 155 -11.46 -8.16 -22.30
C THR A 155 -12.53 -7.10 -21.99
N PRO A 156 -12.32 -5.82 -22.37
CA PRO A 156 -11.14 -5.25 -23.03
C PRO A 156 -9.93 -5.15 -22.09
N ALA A 157 -8.72 -5.34 -22.65
CA ALA A 157 -7.45 -5.17 -21.94
C ALA A 157 -7.09 -3.68 -21.84
N LEU A 158 -7.48 -3.02 -20.76
CA LEU A 158 -7.34 -1.58 -20.52
C LEU A 158 -6.64 -1.30 -19.18
N PRO A 159 -6.14 -0.07 -18.93
CA PRO A 159 -5.70 0.32 -17.61
C PRO A 159 -6.81 0.14 -16.55
N PRO A 160 -6.48 -0.30 -15.32
CA PRO A 160 -5.14 -0.47 -14.74
C PRO A 160 -4.47 -1.84 -15.02
N TYR A 161 -5.05 -2.69 -15.88
CA TYR A 161 -4.55 -4.03 -16.15
C TYR A 161 -3.49 -4.03 -17.26
N GLN A 162 -3.66 -3.19 -18.30
CA GLN A 162 -2.77 -3.15 -19.45
C GLN A 162 -2.38 -1.72 -19.85
N ALA A 163 -1.09 -1.53 -20.15
CA ALA A 163 -0.52 -0.41 -20.91
C ALA A 163 0.79 -0.88 -21.52
N THR A 164 0.90 -0.83 -22.84
CA THR A 164 2.10 -1.23 -23.58
C THR A 164 2.90 -0.03 -24.01
N ASP A 165 4.22 -0.19 -24.12
CA ASP A 165 5.15 0.82 -24.69
C ASP A 165 5.10 2.17 -23.95
N GLN A 166 5.01 2.13 -22.60
CA GLN A 166 4.84 3.30 -21.77
C GLN A 166 6.19 3.87 -21.30
N LEU A 167 6.40 5.19 -21.46
CA LEU A 167 7.37 5.92 -20.67
C LEU A 167 6.75 6.17 -19.27
N ARG A 168 7.04 5.25 -18.35
CA ARG A 168 6.46 5.28 -17.01
C ARG A 168 7.08 6.38 -16.15
N GLN A 169 8.40 6.51 -16.17
CA GLN A 169 9.11 7.61 -15.51
C GLN A 169 10.09 8.28 -16.48
N GLY A 170 10.24 9.59 -16.34
CA GLY A 170 11.23 10.37 -17.08
C GLY A 170 11.44 11.70 -16.38
N TYR A 171 12.54 11.82 -15.62
CA TYR A 171 12.81 13.02 -14.84
C TYR A 171 14.29 13.38 -14.78
N ILE A 172 14.54 14.64 -14.44
CA ILE A 172 15.85 15.14 -14.04
C ILE A 172 15.80 15.58 -12.58
N LEU A 173 16.91 15.39 -11.87
CA LEU A 173 17.06 15.79 -10.48
C LEU A 173 18.37 16.56 -10.31
N PHE A 174 18.28 17.73 -9.68
CA PHE A 174 19.41 18.58 -9.29
C PHE A 174 19.55 18.60 -7.77
N GLY A 175 20.79 18.65 -7.28
CA GLY A 175 21.13 18.74 -5.88
C GLY A 175 21.43 17.41 -5.23
N ALA A 176 21.21 17.29 -3.92
CA ALA A 176 21.52 16.10 -3.17
C ALA A 176 20.47 15.01 -3.43
N SER A 177 20.81 13.98 -4.16
CA SER A 177 19.95 12.80 -4.33
C SER A 177 19.82 11.99 -3.04
N GLU A 178 20.87 12.02 -2.21
CA GLU A 178 20.96 11.37 -0.91
C GLU A 178 21.64 12.30 0.11
N GLY A 179 21.32 12.10 1.40
CA GLY A 179 21.92 12.86 2.49
C GLY A 179 21.33 14.26 2.66
N ASN A 180 22.11 15.15 3.31
CA ASN A 180 21.69 16.53 3.61
C ASN A 180 21.78 17.41 2.36
N GLY A 181 20.83 18.32 2.22
CA GLY A 181 20.82 19.34 1.18
C GLY A 181 19.47 19.49 0.50
N LEU A 182 19.44 20.37 -0.47
CA LEU A 182 18.30 20.64 -1.34
C LEU A 182 18.38 19.73 -2.57
N SER A 183 17.25 19.16 -2.96
CA SER A 183 17.06 18.50 -4.26
C SER A 183 15.84 19.07 -4.98
N LEU A 184 15.93 19.16 -6.31
CA LEU A 184 14.88 19.63 -7.19
C LEU A 184 14.67 18.60 -8.30
N GLN A 185 13.46 18.05 -8.39
CA GLN A 185 13.10 17.02 -9.37
C GLN A 185 12.02 17.57 -10.32
N PHE A 186 12.18 17.31 -11.61
CA PHE A 186 11.29 17.80 -12.67
C PHE A 186 11.00 16.67 -13.66
N GLY A 187 9.75 16.50 -14.04
CA GLY A 187 9.32 15.53 -15.04
C GLY A 187 8.26 14.57 -14.52
N ARG A 188 8.30 13.32 -14.98
CA ARG A 188 7.39 12.23 -14.60
C ARG A 188 8.07 11.31 -13.60
N PHE A 189 7.44 11.15 -12.44
CA PHE A 189 8.01 10.35 -11.34
C PHE A 189 6.93 9.74 -10.44
N ASP A 190 7.33 8.73 -9.69
CA ASP A 190 6.52 8.15 -8.63
C ASP A 190 6.49 9.07 -7.40
N MET A 191 5.36 9.07 -6.70
CA MET A 191 5.24 9.65 -5.37
C MET A 191 4.63 8.67 -4.39
N THR A 192 5.29 8.54 -3.24
CA THR A 192 4.79 7.75 -2.12
C THR A 192 5.09 8.48 -0.82
N TYR A 193 4.07 8.66 0.02
CA TYR A 193 4.21 9.31 1.32
C TYR A 193 3.59 8.46 2.43
N GLY A 194 4.23 8.46 3.60
CA GLY A 194 3.78 7.70 4.75
C GLY A 194 3.65 6.20 4.45
N ASN A 195 2.46 5.64 4.68
CA ASN A 195 2.12 4.25 4.35
C ASN A 195 1.32 4.13 3.04
N ASN A 196 1.46 5.07 2.13
CA ASN A 196 0.78 5.12 0.83
C ASN A 196 -0.76 5.13 0.93
N ARG A 197 -1.30 5.52 2.09
CA ARG A 197 -2.75 5.54 2.32
C ARG A 197 -3.45 6.71 1.62
N LEU A 198 -2.74 7.85 1.45
CA LEU A 198 -3.25 9.03 0.76
C LEU A 198 -2.55 9.28 -0.58
N ILE A 199 -1.23 9.16 -0.63
CA ILE A 199 -0.45 9.31 -1.85
C ILE A 199 0.45 8.09 -2.02
N GLY A 200 0.21 7.33 -3.08
CA GLY A 200 0.96 6.14 -3.44
C GLY A 200 0.96 5.88 -4.93
N ASP A 201 1.95 5.13 -5.39
CA ASP A 201 2.17 4.78 -6.79
C ASP A 201 1.30 3.61 -7.27
N SER A 202 0.47 3.04 -6.40
CA SER A 202 -0.42 1.93 -6.75
C SER A 202 0.31 0.72 -7.35
N TRP A 203 1.44 0.38 -6.78
CA TRP A 203 2.39 -0.64 -7.27
C TRP A 203 1.75 -2.02 -7.53
N TRP A 204 0.69 -2.40 -6.77
CA TRP A 204 -0.02 -3.66 -6.96
C TRP A 204 -0.66 -3.73 -8.34
N THR A 205 -1.25 -2.65 -8.86
CA THR A 205 -1.79 -2.67 -10.20
C THR A 205 -0.73 -3.00 -11.22
N ASN A 206 -1.15 -3.58 -12.34
CA ASN A 206 -0.20 -3.89 -13.41
C ASN A 206 0.41 -2.63 -14.01
N VAL A 207 -0.42 -1.61 -14.18
CA VAL A 207 -0.01 -0.27 -14.59
C VAL A 207 -0.02 0.64 -13.36
N SER A 208 1.12 0.88 -12.76
CA SER A 208 1.25 1.75 -11.58
C SER A 208 0.93 3.20 -11.89
N ARG A 209 0.82 4.04 -10.84
CA ARG A 209 0.54 5.49 -10.96
C ARG A 209 1.83 6.28 -10.97
N THR A 210 1.86 7.35 -11.78
CA THR A 210 2.93 8.35 -11.82
C THR A 210 2.33 9.76 -11.87
N PHE A 211 3.18 10.75 -11.65
CA PHE A 211 2.80 12.16 -11.64
C PHE A 211 3.76 12.96 -12.51
N ASP A 212 3.21 13.90 -13.29
CA ASP A 212 3.99 14.90 -14.02
C ASP A 212 4.08 16.17 -13.18
N GLY A 213 5.26 16.74 -12.99
CA GLY A 213 5.40 17.98 -12.24
C GLY A 213 6.79 18.23 -11.66
N VAL A 214 6.80 18.93 -10.52
CA VAL A 214 8.02 19.33 -9.83
C VAL A 214 7.93 18.95 -8.35
N ARG A 215 9.07 18.56 -7.78
CA ARG A 215 9.24 18.31 -6.34
C ARG A 215 10.55 18.94 -5.88
N ALA A 216 10.48 19.74 -4.82
CA ALA A 216 11.62 20.20 -4.05
C ALA A 216 11.67 19.46 -2.74
N ALA A 217 12.84 18.96 -2.33
CA ALA A 217 13.03 18.33 -1.03
C ALA A 217 14.27 18.90 -0.34
N TYR A 218 14.15 19.17 0.95
CA TYR A 218 15.26 19.61 1.79
C TYR A 218 15.45 18.66 2.95
N GLN A 219 16.63 18.05 3.04
CA GLN A 219 17.01 17.14 4.11
C GLN A 219 18.04 17.80 5.01
N LEU A 220 17.82 17.81 6.32
CA LEU A 220 18.77 18.26 7.34
C LEU A 220 18.78 17.29 8.52
N GLY A 221 19.76 16.41 8.54
CA GLY A 221 19.87 15.37 9.55
C GLY A 221 18.61 14.49 9.59
N ARG A 222 17.89 14.56 10.70
CA ARG A 222 16.64 13.79 10.92
C ARG A 222 15.37 14.46 10.38
N PHE A 223 15.46 15.68 9.87
CA PHE A 223 14.32 16.43 9.35
C PHE A 223 14.35 16.47 7.84
N ARG A 224 13.20 16.23 7.23
CA ARG A 224 13.00 16.36 5.79
C ARG A 224 11.70 17.09 5.52
N VAL A 225 11.72 17.98 4.53
CA VAL A 225 10.51 18.65 4.02
C VAL A 225 10.49 18.47 2.51
N ASP A 226 9.39 17.97 1.99
CA ASP A 226 9.09 17.87 0.57
C ASP A 226 7.97 18.87 0.23
N ALA A 227 8.14 19.63 -0.85
CA ALA A 227 7.12 20.46 -1.46
C ALA A 227 6.96 20.03 -2.92
N PHE A 228 5.73 19.88 -3.39
CA PHE A 228 5.48 19.44 -4.77
C PHE A 228 4.27 20.11 -5.40
N ALA A 229 4.33 20.22 -6.73
CA ALA A 229 3.25 20.66 -7.60
C ALA A 229 3.19 19.71 -8.78
N THR A 230 2.14 18.88 -8.84
CA THR A 230 2.06 17.75 -9.76
C THR A 230 0.65 17.56 -10.30
N SER A 231 0.56 16.79 -11.39
CA SER A 231 -0.70 16.29 -11.94
C SER A 231 -0.61 14.80 -12.16
N VAL A 232 -1.66 14.04 -11.82
CA VAL A 232 -1.66 12.58 -12.04
C VAL A 232 -1.66 12.28 -13.54
N VAL A 233 -0.84 11.30 -13.92
CA VAL A 233 -0.78 10.81 -15.29
C VAL A 233 -1.95 9.88 -15.57
N ILE A 234 -2.68 10.15 -16.65
CA ILE A 234 -3.74 9.29 -17.13
C ILE A 234 -3.17 8.37 -18.20
N VAL A 235 -3.11 7.10 -17.86
CA VAL A 235 -2.64 6.05 -18.75
C VAL A 235 -3.73 5.67 -19.73
N ARG A 236 -3.39 5.63 -21.03
CA ARG A 236 -4.27 5.24 -22.12
C ARG A 236 -3.58 4.24 -23.04
N GLN A 237 -4.29 3.17 -23.38
CA GLN A 237 -3.76 2.18 -24.31
C GLN A 237 -3.52 2.77 -25.69
N GLY A 238 -2.30 2.57 -26.24
CA GLY A 238 -1.96 2.90 -27.64
C GLY A 238 -1.70 4.37 -27.94
N VAL A 239 -1.58 5.23 -26.92
CA VAL A 239 -1.21 6.65 -27.08
C VAL A 239 -0.21 7.05 -25.99
N PHE A 240 0.54 8.11 -26.26
CA PHE A 240 1.47 8.64 -25.24
C PHE A 240 0.69 9.20 -24.06
N ASP A 241 1.05 8.76 -22.87
CA ASP A 241 0.39 9.16 -21.64
C ASP A 241 0.64 10.62 -21.29
N HIS A 242 -0.36 11.28 -20.76
CA HIS A 242 -0.27 12.65 -20.31
C HIS A 242 -1.16 12.91 -19.08
N SER A 243 -0.83 13.93 -18.33
CA SER A 243 -1.67 14.42 -17.25
C SER A 243 -2.89 15.17 -17.77
N LEU A 244 -4.01 15.14 -17.03
CA LEU A 244 -5.19 15.94 -17.37
C LEU A 244 -5.01 17.36 -16.86
N SER A 245 -5.28 18.32 -17.78
CA SER A 245 -5.26 19.75 -17.44
C SER A 245 -6.22 20.04 -16.28
N GLY A 246 -5.72 20.71 -15.26
CA GLY A 246 -6.46 21.10 -14.07
C GLY A 246 -6.59 20.04 -12.98
N ASN A 247 -6.21 18.77 -13.24
CA ASN A 247 -6.11 17.75 -12.19
C ASN A 247 -4.77 17.91 -11.47
N ASN A 248 -4.72 18.82 -10.52
CA ASN A 248 -3.49 19.20 -9.85
C ASN A 248 -3.48 18.74 -8.40
N LEU A 249 -2.31 18.28 -7.96
CA LEU A 249 -2.02 17.95 -6.57
C LEU A 249 -0.81 18.74 -6.12
N TYR A 250 -1.02 19.62 -5.15
CA TYR A 250 0.03 20.36 -4.47
C TYR A 250 0.20 19.78 -3.07
N GLY A 251 1.39 19.85 -2.50
CA GLY A 251 1.57 19.39 -1.15
C GLY A 251 2.85 19.83 -0.48
N LEU A 252 2.77 19.83 0.84
CA LEU A 252 3.89 19.88 1.76
C LEU A 252 3.87 18.63 2.62
N TYR A 253 5.02 17.98 2.78
CA TYR A 253 5.16 16.80 3.63
C TYR A 253 6.45 16.94 4.44
N ALA A 254 6.33 17.01 5.76
CA ALA A 254 7.47 17.13 6.65
C ALA A 254 7.61 15.90 7.53
N THR A 255 8.82 15.35 7.60
CA THR A 255 9.19 14.19 8.38
C THR A 255 10.21 14.52 9.42
N ALA A 256 10.00 14.08 10.66
CA ALA A 256 10.96 14.13 11.76
C ALA A 256 11.28 12.71 12.24
N LYS A 257 12.45 12.17 11.84
CA LYS A 257 12.91 10.83 12.24
C LYS A 257 13.59 10.89 13.60
N ASN A 258 13.20 10.00 14.53
CA ASN A 258 13.83 9.93 15.85
C ASN A 258 13.90 11.29 16.59
N ALA A 259 12.99 12.22 16.29
CA ALA A 259 12.83 13.43 17.09
C ALA A 259 12.35 13.08 18.51
N ILE A 260 11.48 12.07 18.58
CA ILE A 260 11.19 11.29 19.77
C ILE A 260 11.92 9.94 19.60
N PRO A 261 12.65 9.42 20.59
CA PRO A 261 13.37 8.15 20.46
C PRO A 261 12.49 7.02 19.92
N HIS A 262 13.02 6.30 18.93
CA HIS A 262 12.35 5.17 18.27
C HIS A 262 11.03 5.52 17.56
N ALA A 263 10.80 6.78 17.21
CA ALA A 263 9.59 7.20 16.53
C ALA A 263 9.89 8.08 15.31
N THR A 264 9.02 8.00 14.30
CA THR A 264 8.94 8.92 13.17
C THR A 264 7.62 9.67 13.25
N PHE A 265 7.68 10.98 13.08
CA PHE A 265 6.52 11.85 13.06
C PHE A 265 6.49 12.60 11.73
N ASP A 266 5.36 12.52 11.05
CA ASP A 266 5.09 13.18 9.79
C ASP A 266 3.92 14.16 9.98
N VAL A 267 3.98 15.31 9.32
CA VAL A 267 2.85 16.24 9.16
C VAL A 267 2.75 16.62 7.70
N TYR A 268 1.54 16.79 7.22
CA TYR A 268 1.31 17.08 5.81
C TYR A 268 0.10 17.97 5.57
N GLU A 269 0.17 18.68 4.46
CA GLU A 269 -0.91 19.44 3.85
C GLU A 269 -0.94 19.14 2.36
N PHE A 270 -2.09 18.71 1.84
CA PHE A 270 -2.32 18.45 0.42
C PHE A 270 -3.47 19.28 -0.09
N TRP A 271 -3.31 19.84 -1.27
CA TRP A 271 -4.35 20.55 -1.98
C TRP A 271 -4.62 19.88 -3.33
N ASN A 272 -5.81 19.32 -3.46
CA ASN A 272 -6.26 18.49 -4.57
C ASN A 272 -7.31 19.24 -5.38
N LEU A 273 -7.00 19.56 -6.62
CA LEU A 273 -7.88 20.24 -7.57
C LEU A 273 -8.26 19.31 -8.70
N ARG A 274 -9.56 19.16 -8.96
CA ARG A 274 -10.07 18.39 -10.10
C ARG A 274 -11.25 19.14 -10.73
N PRO A 275 -11.15 19.59 -12.00
CA PRO A 275 -12.21 20.35 -12.68
C PRO A 275 -13.50 19.57 -12.81
N SER A 276 -13.42 18.25 -12.94
CA SER A 276 -14.54 17.34 -13.06
C SER A 276 -14.26 16.10 -12.22
N PHE A 277 -14.68 16.14 -10.99
CA PHE A 277 -14.66 14.99 -10.08
C PHE A 277 -16.06 14.42 -10.02
N ALA A 278 -16.20 13.13 -10.16
CA ALA A 278 -17.42 12.41 -9.87
C ALA A 278 -17.14 11.44 -8.72
N LEU A 279 -17.78 11.66 -7.61
CA LEU A 279 -17.94 10.64 -6.58
C LEU A 279 -19.01 9.69 -7.10
N GLU A 280 -18.57 8.70 -7.79
CA GLU A 280 -19.26 7.58 -8.47
C GLU A 280 -20.73 7.42 -8.06
N ASN A 281 -21.62 8.25 -8.58
CA ASN A 281 -23.06 8.29 -8.51
C ASN A 281 -23.75 9.31 -7.62
N LEU A 282 -23.06 10.06 -6.77
CA LEU A 282 -23.79 10.89 -5.81
C LEU A 282 -23.55 12.37 -6.03
N LYS A 283 -22.34 12.79 -6.33
CA LYS A 283 -22.02 14.20 -6.59
C LYS A 283 -20.93 14.31 -7.64
N ALA A 284 -21.09 15.21 -8.57
CA ALA A 284 -20.10 15.50 -9.59
C ALA A 284 -19.89 17.01 -9.69
N GLY A 285 -18.68 17.43 -9.99
CA GLY A 285 -18.36 18.85 -10.20
C GLY A 285 -16.90 19.18 -9.96
N HIS A 286 -16.64 20.45 -9.79
CA HIS A 286 -15.31 20.94 -9.45
C HIS A 286 -14.98 20.57 -8.01
N LEU A 287 -13.86 19.91 -7.81
CA LEU A 287 -13.28 19.60 -6.49
C LEU A 287 -12.18 20.61 -6.17
N ASP A 288 -12.28 21.24 -5.03
CA ASP A 288 -11.24 22.05 -4.38
C ASP A 288 -11.12 21.58 -2.94
N GLU A 289 -10.13 20.71 -2.67
CA GLU A 289 -10.02 19.98 -1.42
C GLU A 289 -8.65 20.15 -0.78
N TRP A 290 -8.65 20.53 0.48
CA TRP A 290 -7.49 20.60 1.37
C TRP A 290 -7.53 19.43 2.34
N THR A 291 -6.42 18.70 2.46
CA THR A 291 -6.24 17.57 3.38
C THR A 291 -5.07 17.85 4.29
N THR A 292 -5.35 18.12 5.57
CA THR A 292 -4.34 18.34 6.61
C THR A 292 -4.27 17.12 7.51
N GLY A 293 -3.06 16.62 7.79
CA GLY A 293 -2.94 15.43 8.64
C GLY A 293 -1.57 15.24 9.26
N PHE A 294 -1.49 14.20 10.07
CA PHE A 294 -0.26 13.73 10.67
C PHE A 294 -0.19 12.20 10.70
N ARG A 295 1.01 11.69 10.76
CA ARG A 295 1.29 10.27 10.98
C ARG A 295 2.36 10.13 12.06
N TRP A 296 2.16 9.21 12.99
CA TRP A 296 3.11 8.93 14.06
C TRP A 296 3.29 7.42 14.20
N VAL A 297 4.53 6.98 14.04
CA VAL A 297 4.92 5.55 14.04
C VAL A 297 6.09 5.35 14.96
N GLY A 298 6.05 4.34 15.79
CA GLY A 298 7.16 4.06 16.68
C GLY A 298 7.14 2.70 17.35
N ALA A 299 8.25 2.41 18.02
CA ALA A 299 8.40 1.29 18.92
C ALA A 299 8.28 1.75 20.37
N LEU A 300 7.63 0.93 21.19
CA LEU A 300 7.50 1.10 22.62
C LEU A 300 8.36 0.05 23.35
N PRO A 301 8.65 0.24 24.65
CA PRO A 301 9.30 -0.80 25.46
C PRO A 301 8.57 -2.14 25.40
N HIS A 302 9.28 -3.21 25.70
CA HIS A 302 8.74 -4.59 25.78
C HIS A 302 8.19 -5.12 24.46
N SER A 303 8.78 -4.74 23.31
CA SER A 303 8.43 -5.25 21.98
C SER A 303 7.03 -4.86 21.49
N PHE A 304 6.43 -3.82 22.04
CA PHE A 304 5.26 -3.18 21.48
C PHE A 304 5.63 -2.21 20.36
N ASP A 305 4.71 -2.03 19.44
CA ASP A 305 4.77 -1.05 18.37
C ASP A 305 3.42 -0.39 18.16
N TYR A 306 3.44 0.81 17.60
CA TYR A 306 2.23 1.54 17.31
C TYR A 306 2.34 2.32 16.01
N ARG A 307 1.18 2.57 15.41
CA ARG A 307 1.02 3.51 14.31
C ARG A 307 -0.29 4.24 14.48
N THR A 308 -0.26 5.54 14.24
CA THR A 308 -1.46 6.35 14.10
C THR A 308 -1.29 7.30 12.93
N GLU A 309 -2.36 7.50 12.17
CA GLU A 309 -2.47 8.50 11.12
C GLU A 309 -3.86 9.09 11.16
N MET A 310 -3.97 10.41 11.10
CA MET A 310 -5.25 11.10 11.05
C MET A 310 -5.18 12.24 10.03
N ALA A 311 -6.25 12.41 9.28
CA ALA A 311 -6.39 13.54 8.38
C ALA A 311 -7.82 14.10 8.40
N TYR A 312 -7.90 15.38 8.13
CA TYR A 312 -9.14 16.13 8.01
C TYR A 312 -9.17 16.85 6.67
N GLN A 313 -10.36 16.84 6.02
CA GLN A 313 -10.58 17.45 4.71
C GLN A 313 -11.55 18.59 4.79
N LEU A 314 -11.19 19.69 4.11
CA LEU A 314 -11.97 20.90 3.96
C LEU A 314 -11.97 21.32 2.50
N GLY A 315 -13.01 22.04 2.09
CA GLY A 315 -13.07 22.58 0.74
C GLY A 315 -14.45 22.55 0.15
N THR A 316 -14.55 22.35 -1.15
CA THR A 316 -15.83 22.29 -1.89
C THR A 316 -15.81 21.19 -2.94
N LEU A 317 -16.92 20.49 -3.07
CA LEU A 317 -17.24 19.65 -4.21
C LEU A 317 -18.51 20.22 -4.87
N SER A 318 -18.35 20.82 -6.04
CA SER A 318 -19.43 21.58 -6.70
C SER A 318 -19.96 22.69 -5.78
N VAL A 319 -21.20 22.57 -5.30
CA VAL A 319 -21.85 23.53 -4.39
C VAL A 319 -21.77 23.13 -2.92
N ASP A 320 -21.32 21.92 -2.62
CA ASP A 320 -21.26 21.39 -1.26
C ASP A 320 -19.91 21.66 -0.60
N LYS A 321 -19.94 21.92 0.70
CA LYS A 321 -18.74 22.09 1.52
C LYS A 321 -18.23 20.75 2.02
N ILE A 322 -16.95 20.46 1.81
CA ILE A 322 -16.31 19.26 2.32
C ILE A 322 -16.01 19.39 3.81
N ARG A 323 -16.38 18.35 4.59
CA ARG A 323 -16.04 18.18 6.01
C ARG A 323 -15.86 16.71 6.31
N ALA A 324 -14.76 16.16 5.89
CA ALA A 324 -14.48 14.73 5.99
C ALA A 324 -13.24 14.47 6.85
N TRP A 325 -13.13 13.27 7.38
CA TRP A 325 -11.95 12.89 8.14
C TRP A 325 -11.68 11.40 8.10
N MET A 326 -10.43 11.01 8.35
CA MET A 326 -10.02 9.64 8.49
C MET A 326 -9.14 9.44 9.71
N GLY A 327 -9.09 8.20 10.18
CA GLY A 327 -8.18 7.76 11.22
C GLY A 327 -7.71 6.33 11.00
N HIS A 328 -6.46 6.08 11.36
CA HIS A 328 -5.79 4.78 11.31
C HIS A 328 -5.02 4.58 12.60
N TRP A 329 -5.26 3.49 13.31
CA TRP A 329 -4.58 3.17 14.56
C TRP A 329 -4.20 1.70 14.59
N VAL A 330 -2.97 1.44 14.98
CA VAL A 330 -2.45 0.08 15.16
C VAL A 330 -1.70 0.00 16.47
N ILE A 331 -1.87 -1.10 17.16
CA ILE A 331 -0.97 -1.54 18.21
C ILE A 331 -0.57 -2.99 17.95
N GLY A 332 0.73 -3.26 18.01
CA GLY A 332 1.31 -4.59 17.80
C GLY A 332 2.20 -5.03 18.94
N TYR A 333 2.37 -6.34 19.07
CA TYR A 333 3.29 -6.96 20.00
C TYR A 333 4.05 -8.09 19.31
N THR A 334 5.39 -8.11 19.45
CA THR A 334 6.26 -9.14 18.88
C THR A 334 6.82 -10.04 19.97
N PHE A 335 6.56 -11.35 19.88
CA PHE A 335 7.09 -12.37 20.79
C PHE A 335 8.54 -12.69 20.42
N GLN A 336 9.51 -11.92 20.93
CA GLN A 336 10.94 -12.03 20.57
C GLN A 336 11.58 -13.37 20.92
N GLN A 337 11.07 -14.06 21.96
CA GLN A 337 11.63 -15.31 22.47
C GLN A 337 11.05 -16.56 21.79
N VAL A 338 10.00 -16.40 20.99
CA VAL A 338 9.40 -17.51 20.23
C VAL A 338 10.16 -17.69 18.91
N PRO A 339 10.52 -18.91 18.50
CA PRO A 339 11.38 -19.16 17.36
C PRO A 339 10.93 -18.50 16.04
N VAL A 340 9.63 -18.51 15.75
CA VAL A 340 9.05 -17.88 14.55
C VAL A 340 8.76 -16.38 14.74
N ARG A 341 9.10 -15.81 15.90
CA ARG A 341 8.92 -14.40 16.29
C ARG A 341 7.55 -13.84 15.86
N PRO A 342 6.44 -14.46 16.28
CA PRO A 342 5.13 -14.01 15.88
C PRO A 342 4.89 -12.58 16.36
N ARG A 343 4.36 -11.75 15.46
CA ARG A 343 3.81 -10.46 15.78
C ARG A 343 2.30 -10.54 15.67
N VAL A 344 1.59 -10.14 16.71
CA VAL A 344 0.13 -9.98 16.72
C VAL A 344 -0.20 -8.50 16.77
N PHE A 345 -1.27 -8.09 16.12
CA PHE A 345 -1.69 -6.69 16.14
C PHE A 345 -3.21 -6.53 16.02
N VAL A 346 -3.67 -5.39 16.51
CA VAL A 346 -5.02 -4.89 16.30
C VAL A 346 -4.89 -3.57 15.54
N GLU A 347 -5.72 -3.41 14.52
CA GLU A 347 -5.80 -2.25 13.67
C GLU A 347 -7.25 -1.78 13.60
N PHE A 348 -7.46 -0.46 13.63
CA PHE A 348 -8.75 0.15 13.39
C PHE A 348 -8.59 1.25 12.37
N ASP A 349 -9.36 1.16 11.28
CA ASP A 349 -9.43 2.14 10.23
C ASP A 349 -10.82 2.77 10.18
N TYR A 350 -10.86 4.08 9.96
CA TYR A 350 -12.09 4.85 9.84
C TYR A 350 -11.98 5.83 8.68
N GLY A 351 -12.97 5.85 7.81
CA GLY A 351 -13.19 6.89 6.82
C GLY A 351 -14.62 7.40 6.91
N SER A 352 -14.81 8.71 7.11
CA SER A 352 -16.15 9.30 7.26
C SER A 352 -17.01 9.13 6.00
N GLY A 353 -18.32 9.10 6.19
CA GLY A 353 -19.34 9.05 5.15
C GLY A 353 -20.34 10.21 5.28
N SER A 354 -21.10 10.46 4.23
CA SER A 354 -22.04 11.57 4.11
C SER A 354 -23.48 11.11 4.25
N ASN A 355 -24.32 11.96 4.80
CA ASN A 355 -25.77 11.80 4.74
C ASN A 355 -26.27 12.61 3.54
N ASN A 356 -26.42 11.97 2.40
CA ASN A 356 -26.61 12.61 1.09
C ASN A 356 -27.93 13.37 0.88
N ASP A 357 -28.90 13.14 1.73
CA ASP A 357 -30.26 13.70 1.52
C ASP A 357 -30.38 15.18 1.84
N LYS A 358 -29.40 15.77 2.48
CA LYS A 358 -29.52 17.11 3.05
C LYS A 358 -28.44 18.05 2.53
N GLY A 359 -28.39 18.34 1.26
CA GLY A 359 -27.43 19.19 0.56
C GLY A 359 -26.64 20.24 1.37
N GLY A 360 -25.54 20.71 0.83
CA GLY A 360 -24.68 21.71 1.41
C GLY A 360 -23.40 21.17 2.07
N TYR A 361 -23.32 19.87 2.39
CA TYR A 361 -22.11 19.23 2.93
C TYR A 361 -21.82 17.90 2.28
N ASP A 362 -20.54 17.66 2.00
CA ASP A 362 -19.97 16.36 1.70
C ASP A 362 -19.02 15.95 2.83
N ASN A 363 -19.39 14.88 3.53
CA ASN A 363 -18.62 14.34 4.65
C ASN A 363 -17.92 13.02 4.28
N THR A 364 -18.02 12.58 3.03
CA THR A 364 -17.36 11.35 2.56
C THR A 364 -15.88 11.62 2.34
N PHE A 365 -15.04 10.90 3.08
CA PHE A 365 -13.59 11.04 2.98
C PHE A 365 -13.07 10.61 1.61
N ASP A 366 -12.21 11.43 0.97
CA ASP A 366 -11.48 11.09 -0.26
C ASP A 366 -10.03 10.68 0.05
N PRO A 367 -9.62 9.44 -0.16
CA PRO A 367 -8.22 9.03 0.04
C PRO A 367 -7.24 9.56 -1.02
N ILE A 368 -7.64 10.49 -1.88
CA ILE A 368 -6.86 11.20 -2.90
C ILE A 368 -6.31 10.25 -3.97
N TYR A 369 -5.08 9.73 -3.79
CA TYR A 369 -4.37 8.81 -4.69
C TYR A 369 -3.72 7.64 -3.94
N PRO A 370 -4.47 6.79 -3.23
CA PRO A 370 -3.92 5.74 -2.37
C PRO A 370 -3.32 4.59 -3.17
N SER A 371 -2.42 3.84 -2.55
CA SER A 371 -2.16 2.44 -2.89
C SER A 371 -3.09 1.58 -2.04
N THR A 372 -4.06 0.92 -2.68
CA THR A 372 -5.19 0.30 -1.98
C THR A 372 -4.95 -1.12 -1.52
N HIS A 373 -4.14 -1.88 -2.27
CA HIS A 373 -3.92 -3.29 -1.95
C HIS A 373 -3.42 -3.47 -0.51
N ASP A 374 -3.97 -4.47 0.18
CA ASP A 374 -3.69 -4.87 1.56
C ASP A 374 -4.08 -3.88 2.69
N LYS A 375 -4.66 -2.72 2.35
CA LYS A 375 -5.01 -1.73 3.37
C LYS A 375 -6.32 -2.07 4.08
N LEU A 376 -7.31 -2.53 3.33
CA LEU A 376 -8.63 -2.94 3.80
C LEU A 376 -8.94 -4.34 3.27
N GLY A 377 -8.09 -5.31 3.61
CA GLY A 377 -8.12 -6.70 3.16
C GLY A 377 -7.34 -6.97 1.87
N LEU A 378 -6.98 -8.23 1.63
CA LEU A 378 -6.26 -8.66 0.42
C LEU A 378 -7.16 -8.74 -0.80
N ALA A 379 -8.47 -8.90 -0.61
CA ALA A 379 -9.45 -9.02 -1.67
C ALA A 379 -9.73 -7.71 -2.42
N ASP A 380 -9.25 -6.56 -1.93
CA ASP A 380 -9.38 -5.22 -2.54
C ASP A 380 -10.82 -4.81 -2.87
N GLN A 381 -11.81 -5.33 -2.11
CA GLN A 381 -13.22 -5.07 -2.39
C GLN A 381 -13.69 -3.72 -1.84
N PHE A 382 -13.00 -3.17 -0.84
CA PHE A 382 -13.43 -1.96 -0.14
C PHE A 382 -12.37 -0.87 -0.23
N GLY A 383 -12.82 0.40 -0.29
CA GLY A 383 -12.00 1.59 -0.29
C GLY A 383 -12.15 2.36 1.03
N TRP A 384 -11.22 3.25 1.28
CA TRP A 384 -11.20 4.01 2.52
C TRP A 384 -12.14 5.24 2.46
N ARG A 385 -13.41 4.98 2.17
CA ARG A 385 -14.52 5.93 2.10
C ARG A 385 -15.73 5.32 2.78
N ASN A 386 -16.38 6.06 3.67
CA ASN A 386 -17.56 5.58 4.39
C ASN A 386 -17.39 4.19 5.00
N ILE A 387 -16.25 3.92 5.62
CA ILE A 387 -15.88 2.59 6.10
C ILE A 387 -15.30 2.64 7.51
N GLN A 388 -15.58 1.60 8.28
CA GLN A 388 -14.89 1.22 9.49
C GLN A 388 -14.37 -0.20 9.30
N ASP A 389 -13.11 -0.44 9.66
CA ASP A 389 -12.49 -1.75 9.64
C ASP A 389 -11.83 -2.04 10.99
N LEU A 390 -12.21 -3.13 11.62
CA LEU A 390 -11.52 -3.68 12.77
C LEU A 390 -10.76 -4.92 12.33
N ARG A 391 -9.44 -4.82 12.32
CA ARG A 391 -8.55 -5.89 11.89
C ARG A 391 -7.78 -6.50 13.04
N PHE A 392 -7.72 -7.82 13.06
CA PHE A 392 -6.81 -8.59 13.89
C PHE A 392 -5.84 -9.33 12.97
N GLY A 393 -4.54 -9.15 13.18
CA GLY A 393 -3.55 -9.75 12.29
C GLY A 393 -2.41 -10.44 13.02
N GLN A 394 -1.78 -11.36 12.31
CA GLN A 394 -0.58 -12.07 12.76
C GLN A 394 0.43 -12.16 11.62
N GLU A 395 1.70 -12.02 11.98
CA GLU A 395 2.84 -12.15 11.07
C GLU A 395 3.82 -13.15 11.67
N PHE A 396 4.42 -14.01 10.84
CA PHE A 396 5.32 -15.06 11.26
C PHE A 396 6.55 -15.12 10.36
N HIS A 397 7.74 -15.16 10.96
CA HIS A 397 8.98 -15.50 10.27
C HIS A 397 9.20 -17.02 10.38
N ILE A 398 8.53 -17.80 9.52
CA ILE A 398 8.55 -19.27 9.58
C ILE A 398 9.97 -19.80 9.41
N ALA A 399 10.74 -19.21 8.49
CA ALA A 399 12.12 -19.53 8.24
C ALA A 399 12.85 -18.31 7.67
N ARG A 400 14.18 -18.39 7.51
CA ARG A 400 15.00 -17.26 7.03
C ARG A 400 14.51 -16.58 5.74
N LYS A 401 13.81 -17.32 4.87
CA LYS A 401 13.33 -16.86 3.57
C LYS A 401 11.82 -16.90 3.43
N TRP A 402 11.10 -17.27 4.48
CA TRP A 402 9.66 -17.47 4.46
C TRP A 402 8.99 -16.63 5.51
N THR A 403 8.04 -15.86 5.09
CA THR A 403 7.14 -15.08 5.95
C THR A 403 5.70 -15.47 5.65
N ALA A 404 4.89 -15.66 6.69
CA ALA A 404 3.45 -15.82 6.53
C ALA A 404 2.73 -14.72 7.29
N ALA A 405 1.55 -14.38 6.82
CA ALA A 405 0.64 -13.46 7.50
C ALA A 405 -0.79 -13.96 7.37
N THR A 406 -1.59 -13.68 8.39
CA THR A 406 -3.03 -13.88 8.37
C THR A 406 -3.72 -12.71 9.01
N SER A 407 -4.90 -12.35 8.52
CA SER A 407 -5.75 -11.36 9.16
C SER A 407 -7.23 -11.72 9.10
N PHE A 408 -7.95 -11.15 10.03
CA PHE A 408 -9.40 -11.13 10.09
C PHE A 408 -9.83 -9.68 10.14
N HIS A 409 -10.73 -9.30 9.27
CA HIS A 409 -11.36 -7.99 9.20
C HIS A 409 -12.84 -8.11 9.48
N ASP A 410 -13.40 -7.09 10.13
CA ASP A 410 -14.85 -6.91 10.28
C ASP A 410 -15.17 -5.46 9.85
N PHE A 411 -16.05 -5.33 8.84
CA PHE A 411 -16.31 -4.07 8.16
C PHE A 411 -17.70 -3.54 8.43
N TRP A 412 -17.79 -2.23 8.63
CA TRP A 412 -19.05 -1.50 8.74
C TRP A 412 -19.00 -0.21 7.92
N LEU A 413 -20.17 0.23 7.45
CA LEU A 413 -20.30 1.61 6.97
C LEU A 413 -20.10 2.57 8.14
N ALA A 414 -19.47 3.72 7.90
CA ALA A 414 -19.40 4.81 8.87
C ALA A 414 -20.74 5.56 8.97
N ASN A 415 -21.47 5.64 7.84
CA ASN A 415 -22.78 6.22 7.73
C ASN A 415 -23.70 5.31 6.91
N ALA A 416 -24.88 4.95 7.45
CA ALA A 416 -25.84 4.04 6.81
C ALA A 416 -26.46 4.62 5.52
N HIS A 417 -26.52 5.93 5.37
CA HIS A 417 -27.14 6.60 4.23
C HIS A 417 -26.18 6.87 3.07
N ASP A 418 -24.89 6.55 3.24
CA ASP A 418 -23.88 6.68 2.20
C ASP A 418 -23.57 5.33 1.57
N ALA A 419 -22.98 5.34 0.36
CA ALA A 419 -22.63 4.13 -0.37
C ALA A 419 -21.46 3.36 0.27
N LEU A 420 -21.37 2.10 -0.05
CA LEU A 420 -20.15 1.29 0.11
C LEU A 420 -19.28 1.49 -1.14
N TYR A 421 -18.09 2.02 -0.94
CA TYR A 421 -17.15 2.35 -2.00
C TYR A 421 -16.09 1.28 -2.15
N PRO A 422 -15.72 0.92 -3.40
CA PRO A 422 -14.62 0.00 -3.65
C PRO A 422 -13.27 0.70 -3.49
N ALA A 423 -12.23 -0.09 -3.45
CA ALA A 423 -10.86 0.40 -3.61
C ALA A 423 -10.69 1.17 -4.94
N ARG A 424 -11.45 0.76 -5.97
CA ARG A 424 -11.51 1.39 -7.31
C ARG A 424 -12.83 1.05 -8.00
N GLY A 425 -13.20 1.91 -8.95
CA GLY A 425 -14.35 1.67 -9.82
C GLY A 425 -15.67 2.18 -9.25
N SER A 426 -16.78 1.66 -9.75
CA SER A 426 -18.14 2.06 -9.36
C SER A 426 -18.48 1.57 -7.96
N ILE A 427 -19.40 2.23 -7.28
CA ILE A 427 -19.86 1.83 -5.94
C ILE A 427 -20.24 0.34 -5.90
N VAL A 428 -19.93 -0.29 -4.76
CA VAL A 428 -20.24 -1.72 -4.53
C VAL A 428 -21.73 -1.90 -4.28
N ALA A 429 -22.27 -1.09 -3.39
CA ALA A 429 -23.67 -1.16 -2.95
C ALA A 429 -24.11 0.19 -2.34
N ASN A 430 -25.41 0.47 -2.35
CA ASN A 430 -25.97 1.68 -1.78
C ASN A 430 -27.39 1.42 -1.25
N ASP A 431 -27.68 1.93 -0.04
CA ASP A 431 -29.02 2.03 0.53
C ASP A 431 -29.22 3.45 1.11
N PRO A 432 -29.68 4.43 0.32
CA PRO A 432 -29.89 5.79 0.82
C PRO A 432 -30.90 5.89 1.97
N SER A 433 -31.78 4.90 2.13
CA SER A 433 -32.75 4.87 3.22
C SER A 433 -32.13 4.52 4.58
N GLY A 434 -30.96 3.85 4.57
CA GLY A 434 -30.26 3.40 5.76
C GLY A 434 -30.91 2.23 6.51
N VAL A 435 -31.97 1.62 5.96
CA VAL A 435 -32.71 0.54 6.64
C VAL A 435 -32.00 -0.82 6.56
N ASP A 436 -31.12 -0.99 5.59
CA ASP A 436 -30.34 -2.23 5.39
C ASP A 436 -29.12 -2.34 6.34
N GLY A 437 -29.01 -1.41 7.30
CA GLY A 437 -28.00 -1.42 8.35
C GLY A 437 -26.61 -1.04 7.86
N ILE A 438 -25.60 -1.28 8.70
CA ILE A 438 -24.23 -0.85 8.44
C ILE A 438 -23.20 -2.00 8.37
N HIS A 439 -23.55 -3.22 8.76
CA HIS A 439 -22.60 -4.33 8.79
C HIS A 439 -22.36 -4.85 7.38
N VAL A 440 -21.18 -4.53 6.81
CA VAL A 440 -20.76 -4.89 5.46
C VAL A 440 -20.40 -6.36 5.38
N GLY A 441 -19.58 -6.87 6.31
CA GLY A 441 -19.16 -8.26 6.35
C GLY A 441 -17.79 -8.46 6.95
N GLU A 442 -17.31 -9.69 6.85
CA GLU A 442 -16.02 -10.11 7.39
C GLU A 442 -15.08 -10.53 6.24
N GLU A 443 -13.75 -10.33 6.39
CA GLU A 443 -12.76 -10.87 5.46
C GLU A 443 -11.71 -11.70 6.22
N LEU A 444 -11.33 -12.83 5.63
CA LEU A 444 -10.25 -13.68 6.09
C LEU A 444 -9.14 -13.67 5.05
N ASP A 445 -7.93 -13.33 5.49
CA ASP A 445 -6.75 -13.26 4.66
C ASP A 445 -5.69 -14.25 5.09
N ALA A 446 -5.01 -14.80 4.11
CA ALA A 446 -3.79 -15.59 4.30
C ALA A 446 -2.78 -15.26 3.21
N GLN A 447 -1.52 -15.10 3.59
CA GLN A 447 -0.44 -14.84 2.67
C GLN A 447 0.84 -15.57 3.06
N LEU A 448 1.58 -16.04 2.06
CA LEU A 448 2.86 -16.71 2.21
C LEU A 448 3.85 -16.11 1.21
N ILE A 449 4.96 -15.57 1.74
CA ILE A 449 6.00 -14.93 0.96
C ILE A 449 7.29 -15.74 1.05
N TYR A 450 7.87 -16.03 -0.10
CA TYR A 450 9.18 -16.65 -0.24
C TYR A 450 10.17 -15.72 -0.94
N THR A 451 11.26 -15.38 -0.27
CA THR A 451 12.34 -14.53 -0.78
C THR A 451 13.62 -15.36 -0.96
N PRO A 452 13.73 -16.15 -2.05
CA PRO A 452 14.92 -17.01 -2.28
C PRO A 452 16.20 -16.20 -2.39
N THR A 453 16.13 -15.02 -3.00
CA THR A 453 17.22 -14.05 -3.12
C THR A 453 16.72 -12.65 -2.77
N ARG A 454 17.61 -11.65 -2.70
CA ARG A 454 17.20 -10.26 -2.51
C ARG A 454 16.53 -9.66 -3.76
N GLN A 455 16.68 -10.31 -4.91
CA GLN A 455 16.12 -9.88 -6.19
C GLN A 455 14.82 -10.58 -6.54
N THR A 456 14.50 -11.71 -5.88
CA THR A 456 13.34 -12.53 -6.24
C THR A 456 12.39 -12.64 -5.05
N GLN A 457 11.13 -12.42 -5.31
CA GLN A 457 10.04 -12.67 -4.38
C GLN A 457 8.98 -13.53 -5.06
N VAL A 458 8.48 -14.52 -4.33
CA VAL A 458 7.30 -15.29 -4.72
C VAL A 458 6.27 -15.10 -3.62
N ASP A 459 5.06 -14.79 -4.02
CA ASP A 459 3.97 -14.45 -3.11
C ASP A 459 2.72 -15.23 -3.45
N PHE A 460 2.09 -15.83 -2.44
CA PHE A 460 0.82 -16.51 -2.53
C PHE A 460 -0.13 -15.84 -1.57
N GLY A 461 -1.29 -15.43 -2.04
CA GLY A 461 -2.30 -14.82 -1.20
C GLY A 461 -3.70 -15.36 -1.48
N TYR A 462 -4.52 -15.24 -0.46
CA TYR A 462 -5.93 -15.59 -0.52
C TYR A 462 -6.73 -14.68 0.40
N GLY A 463 -7.68 -13.96 -0.17
CA GLY A 463 -8.66 -13.16 0.54
C GLY A 463 -10.07 -13.75 0.37
N ARG A 464 -10.87 -13.75 1.43
CA ARG A 464 -12.25 -14.25 1.39
C ARG A 464 -13.18 -13.33 2.15
N VAL A 465 -14.06 -12.64 1.41
CA VAL A 465 -15.09 -11.77 1.98
C VAL A 465 -16.39 -12.54 2.16
N ILE A 466 -16.91 -12.53 3.39
CA ILE A 466 -18.20 -13.12 3.77
C ILE A 466 -19.19 -11.98 3.94
N PRO A 467 -20.20 -11.82 3.07
CA PRO A 467 -21.15 -10.73 3.13
C PRO A 467 -21.90 -10.67 4.47
N GLY A 468 -21.91 -9.47 5.07
CA GLY A 468 -22.73 -9.14 6.23
C GLY A 468 -24.17 -8.81 5.87
N TYR A 469 -24.92 -8.23 6.82
CA TYR A 469 -26.33 -7.93 6.63
C TYR A 469 -26.55 -6.91 5.51
N PHE A 470 -25.74 -5.83 5.45
CA PHE A 470 -25.83 -4.80 4.42
C PHE A 470 -25.65 -5.39 3.01
N LEU A 471 -24.54 -6.10 2.76
CA LEU A 471 -24.28 -6.70 1.45
C LEU A 471 -25.30 -7.79 1.06
N LYS A 472 -25.83 -8.55 2.03
CA LYS A 472 -26.91 -9.53 1.76
C LYS A 472 -28.21 -8.90 1.35
N LYS A 473 -28.47 -7.64 1.77
CA LYS A 473 -29.69 -6.90 1.40
C LYS A 473 -29.54 -6.14 0.09
N THR A 474 -28.35 -5.59 -0.17
CA THR A 474 -28.09 -4.69 -1.31
C THR A 474 -27.50 -5.39 -2.53
N THR A 475 -27.08 -6.67 -2.38
CA THR A 475 -26.52 -7.50 -3.45
C THR A 475 -27.16 -8.90 -3.42
N GLN A 476 -26.60 -9.87 -4.17
CA GLN A 476 -27.01 -11.26 -4.04
C GLN A 476 -26.42 -11.98 -2.81
N GLY A 477 -25.55 -11.33 -2.06
CA GLY A 477 -24.96 -11.84 -0.83
C GLY A 477 -24.03 -13.04 -1.02
N VAL A 478 -23.44 -13.22 -2.21
CA VAL A 478 -22.51 -14.31 -2.48
C VAL A 478 -21.14 -13.98 -1.92
N THR A 479 -20.50 -14.96 -1.28
CA THR A 479 -19.13 -14.85 -0.78
C THR A 479 -18.16 -14.58 -1.93
N TYR A 480 -17.28 -13.58 -1.75
CA TYR A 480 -16.18 -13.29 -2.68
C TYR A 480 -14.91 -14.01 -2.24
N SER A 481 -14.19 -14.61 -3.17
CA SER A 481 -12.88 -15.24 -2.92
C SER A 481 -11.88 -14.80 -3.95
N TYR A 482 -10.65 -14.52 -3.51
CA TYR A 482 -9.58 -13.95 -4.32
C TYR A 482 -8.24 -14.65 -4.05
N PRO A 483 -7.93 -15.75 -4.77
CA PRO A 483 -6.59 -16.32 -4.80
C PRO A 483 -5.68 -15.55 -5.75
N TYR A 484 -4.40 -15.41 -5.38
CA TYR A 484 -3.37 -14.93 -6.27
C TYR A 484 -2.01 -15.60 -6.02
N MET A 485 -1.16 -15.57 -7.06
CA MET A 485 0.23 -15.93 -7.00
C MET A 485 1.04 -14.92 -7.80
N SER A 486 2.15 -14.44 -7.25
CA SER A 486 3.05 -13.50 -7.93
C SER A 486 4.49 -13.94 -7.84
N VAL A 487 5.23 -13.74 -8.93
CA VAL A 487 6.70 -13.87 -8.97
C VAL A 487 7.26 -12.54 -9.47
N GLU A 488 8.11 -11.93 -8.67
CA GLU A 488 8.79 -10.68 -9.01
C GLU A 488 10.29 -10.88 -8.97
N TYR A 489 10.96 -10.44 -10.03
CA TYR A 489 12.42 -10.41 -10.14
C TYR A 489 12.87 -9.00 -10.50
N VAL A 490 13.74 -8.44 -9.67
CA VAL A 490 14.30 -7.10 -9.87
C VAL A 490 15.81 -7.19 -10.05
N PHE A 491 16.33 -6.50 -11.03
CA PHE A 491 17.74 -6.57 -11.42
C PHE A 491 18.35 -5.22 -11.75
#